data_9fe387b56a8122d5c698f8d843a91a06
#
_entry.id   9fe387b56a8122d5c698f8d843a91a06
#
_cell.length_a   1.000
_cell.length_b   1.000
_cell.length_c   1.000
_cell.angle_alpha   90.00
_cell.angle_beta   90.00
_cell.angle_gamma   90.00
#
_symmetry.space_group_name_H-M   'P 1'
#
loop_
_entity.id
_entity.type
_entity.pdbx_description
1 polymer ?
#
loop_
_entity_poly.entity_id
_entity_poly.type
_entity_poly.pdbx_seq_one_letter_code
_entity_poly.pdbx_strand_id
1 'polypeptide(L)'
;MKKVILAATIVLTGLTAHAKKDCTDQPKDKWMSEADFKKKIEGEGFKIRKFKQPGSCYEIYGQNKEGKNVEIYFNPVDGSIVKSK
;
A
#
# COMPACT_ATOMS: atom_id res chain seq x y z
N MET A 1 -27.60 24.68 22.90
CA MET A 1 -27.27 24.52 22.72
C MET A 1 -26.72 23.66 22.60
N LYS A 2 -26.49 23.36 22.56
CA LYS A 2 -26.05 22.83 22.46
C LYS A 2 -25.66 22.04 21.83
N LYS A 3 -25.55 21.70 21.42
CA LYS A 3 -25.31 21.03 20.80
C LYS A 3 -24.46 20.78 20.17
N VAL A 4 -24.20 20.91 19.81
CA VAL A 4 -23.44 20.83 19.17
C VAL A 4 -22.44 20.19 19.34
N ILE A 5 -22.10 20.09 19.51
CA ILE A 5 -21.22 19.66 19.83
C ILE A 5 -20.92 18.53 19.47
N LEU A 6 -21.12 18.17 19.41
CA LEU A 6 -20.93 17.14 19.24
C LEU A 6 -20.34 16.74 18.28
N ALA A 7 -20.44 16.85 17.72
CA ALA A 7 -20.08 16.50 16.65
C ALA A 7 -18.81 16.19 16.58
N ALA A 8 -18.31 16.75 16.67
CA ALA A 8 -17.08 16.64 16.55
C ALA A 8 -16.58 15.43 16.64
N THR A 9 -16.73 15.07 17.07
CA THR A 9 -16.37 13.98 17.31
C THR A 9 -16.07 13.16 16.39
N ILE A 10 -16.55 13.01 15.97
CA ILE A 10 -16.50 12.20 15.13
C ILE A 10 -15.49 12.01 14.46
N VAL A 11 -15.49 12.46 14.11
CA VAL A 11 -14.75 12.42 13.33
C VAL A 11 -13.63 11.84 13.44
N LEU A 12 -13.24 11.93 13.44
CA LEU A 12 -12.16 11.56 13.43
C LEU A 12 -11.81 10.45 13.49
N THR A 13 -12.08 10.30 13.86
CA THR A 13 -12.06 9.28 14.22
C THR A 13 -11.50 8.28 13.55
N GLY A 14 -11.87 7.49 13.54
CA GLY A 14 -11.42 6.41 13.02
C GLY A 14 -10.79 6.46 11.79
N LEU A 15 -10.96 7.42 11.19
CA LEU A 15 -10.50 7.51 9.96
C LEU A 15 -9.15 7.17 9.85
N THR A 16 -8.42 7.60 10.70
CA THR A 16 -7.06 7.48 10.53
C THR A 16 -6.53 6.12 10.58
N ALA A 17 -7.14 5.29 11.27
CA ALA A 17 -6.60 3.99 11.49
C ALA A 17 -6.42 3.19 10.24
N HIS A 18 -7.15 3.48 9.24
CA HIS A 18 -7.10 2.65 8.07
C HIS A 18 -6.05 3.00 7.09
N ALA A 19 -5.51 4.14 7.21
CA ALA A 19 -4.66 4.64 6.16
C ALA A 19 -3.43 3.81 5.91
N LYS A 20 -2.93 3.10 6.90
CA LYS A 20 -1.69 2.43 6.72
C LYS A 20 -1.63 1.35 5.73
N LYS A 21 -2.67 0.60 5.57
CA LYS A 21 -2.67 -0.51 4.65
C LYS A 21 -3.68 -0.31 3.55
N ASP A 22 -3.84 0.92 3.19
CA ASP A 22 -4.85 1.31 2.24
C ASP A 22 -4.19 1.93 1.05
N CYS A 23 -3.84 1.11 0.08
CA CYS A 23 -3.14 1.56 -1.10
C CYS A 23 -4.06 1.86 -2.26
N THR A 24 -5.25 1.31 -2.25
CA THR A 24 -6.23 1.56 -3.29
C THR A 24 -7.62 1.23 -2.77
N ASP A 25 -8.64 1.86 -3.33
CA ASP A 25 -10.01 1.49 -3.05
C ASP A 25 -10.63 0.70 -4.20
N GLN A 26 -9.84 0.30 -5.16
CA GLN A 26 -10.32 -0.53 -6.26
C GLN A 26 -10.45 -1.98 -5.82
N PRO A 27 -11.44 -2.69 -6.35
CA PRO A 27 -11.60 -4.10 -6.01
C PRO A 27 -10.48 -4.94 -6.59
N LYS A 28 -10.30 -6.12 -6.03
CA LYS A 28 -9.20 -6.97 -6.43
C LYS A 28 -9.16 -7.35 -7.90
N ASP A 29 -10.29 -7.37 -8.56
CA ASP A 29 -10.27 -7.71 -9.97
C ASP A 29 -9.66 -6.61 -10.84
N LYS A 30 -9.36 -5.46 -10.23
CA LYS A 30 -8.65 -4.39 -10.95
C LYS A 30 -7.16 -4.41 -10.68
N TRP A 31 -6.70 -5.28 -9.79
CA TRP A 31 -5.30 -5.32 -9.41
C TRP A 31 -4.50 -6.10 -10.46
N MET A 32 -3.25 -5.74 -10.59
CA MET A 32 -2.33 -6.55 -11.38
C MET A 32 -2.21 -7.92 -10.72
N SER A 33 -2.01 -8.94 -11.52
CA SER A 33 -1.71 -10.24 -10.94
C SER A 33 -0.37 -10.15 -10.22
N GLU A 34 -0.16 -11.05 -9.28
CA GLU A 34 1.11 -11.07 -8.56
C GLU A 34 2.27 -11.25 -9.53
N ALA A 35 2.11 -12.13 -10.52
CA ALA A 35 3.16 -12.38 -11.49
C ALA A 35 3.49 -11.12 -12.31
N ASP A 36 2.47 -10.42 -12.76
CA ASP A 36 2.69 -9.22 -13.55
C ASP A 36 3.32 -8.12 -12.70
N PHE A 37 2.86 -8.00 -11.46
CA PHE A 37 3.42 -7.01 -10.56
C PHE A 37 4.90 -7.29 -10.31
N LYS A 38 5.24 -8.53 -10.01
CA LYS A 38 6.64 -8.87 -9.74
C LYS A 38 7.50 -8.59 -10.96
N LYS A 39 7.01 -8.94 -12.14
CA LYS A 39 7.76 -8.71 -13.35
C LYS A 39 8.01 -7.21 -13.55
N LYS A 40 6.99 -6.41 -13.28
CA LYS A 40 7.13 -4.98 -13.44
C LYS A 40 8.21 -4.40 -12.53
N ILE A 41 8.14 -4.72 -11.24
CA ILE A 41 9.07 -4.09 -10.32
C ILE A 41 10.47 -4.69 -10.43
N GLU A 42 10.58 -5.95 -10.81
CA GLU A 42 11.90 -6.51 -11.07
C GLU A 42 12.52 -5.83 -12.29
N GLY A 43 11.70 -5.48 -13.27
CA GLY A 43 12.17 -4.72 -14.40
C GLY A 43 12.64 -3.32 -14.04
N GLU A 44 12.19 -2.81 -12.90
CA GLU A 44 12.61 -1.51 -12.40
C GLU A 44 13.84 -1.61 -11.50
N GLY A 45 14.36 -2.81 -11.31
CA GLY A 45 15.60 -3.00 -10.57
C GLY A 45 15.44 -3.55 -9.17
N PHE A 46 14.22 -3.83 -8.74
CA PHE A 46 14.02 -4.40 -7.41
C PHE A 46 14.28 -5.89 -7.40
N LYS A 47 14.81 -6.37 -6.28
CA LYS A 47 14.93 -7.80 -6.04
C LYS A 47 13.98 -8.13 -4.92
N ILE A 48 13.08 -9.08 -5.14
CA ILE A 48 12.04 -9.41 -4.18
C ILE A 48 12.46 -10.63 -3.37
N ARG A 49 12.49 -10.47 -2.06
CA ARG A 49 12.73 -11.59 -1.19
C ARG A 49 11.45 -12.14 -0.61
N LYS A 50 10.50 -11.28 -0.33
CA LYS A 50 9.24 -11.69 0.25
C LYS A 50 8.13 -10.82 -0.30
N PHE A 51 6.99 -11.41 -0.58
CA PHE A 51 5.83 -10.71 -1.11
C PHE A 51 4.64 -10.93 -0.19
N LYS A 52 3.89 -9.87 0.11
CA LYS A 52 2.71 -9.96 0.95
C LYS A 52 1.60 -9.09 0.39
N GLN A 53 0.38 -9.34 0.84
CA GLN A 53 -0.77 -8.55 0.45
C GLN A 53 -1.51 -8.03 1.68
N PRO A 54 -0.95 -7.07 2.40
CA PRO A 54 -1.64 -6.55 3.59
C PRO A 54 -2.69 -5.53 3.17
N GLY A 55 -3.92 -5.75 3.62
CA GLY A 55 -5.01 -4.83 3.29
C GLY A 55 -5.18 -4.70 1.78
N SER A 56 -5.15 -3.50 1.28
CA SER A 56 -5.30 -3.25 -0.16
C SER A 56 -3.97 -2.94 -0.82
N CYS A 57 -2.88 -3.46 -0.28
CA CYS A 57 -1.54 -3.17 -0.80
C CYS A 57 -0.84 -4.44 -1.27
N TYR A 58 0.09 -4.28 -2.18
CA TYR A 58 1.14 -5.27 -2.38
C TYR A 58 2.36 -4.76 -1.63
N GLU A 59 3.01 -5.64 -0.90
CA GLU A 59 4.17 -5.26 -0.11
C GLU A 59 5.32 -6.18 -0.45
N ILE A 60 6.52 -5.62 -0.61
CA ILE A 60 7.71 -6.44 -0.78
C ILE A 60 8.73 -6.13 0.30
N TYR A 61 9.51 -7.16 0.62
CA TYR A 61 10.76 -7.01 1.32
C TYR A 61 11.82 -7.45 0.32
N GLY A 62 12.83 -6.64 0.13
CA GLY A 62 13.85 -6.97 -0.85
C GLY A 62 14.92 -5.92 -0.92
N GLN A 63 15.43 -5.69 -2.12
CA GLN A 63 16.46 -4.69 -2.33
C GLN A 63 16.10 -3.80 -3.51
N ASN A 64 16.52 -2.55 -3.47
CA ASN A 64 16.34 -1.67 -4.61
C ASN A 64 17.53 -1.86 -5.56
N LYS A 65 17.56 -1.09 -6.64
CA LYS A 65 18.59 -1.30 -7.64
C LYS A 65 19.98 -0.89 -7.18
N GLU A 66 20.07 -0.14 -6.07
CA GLU A 66 21.36 0.16 -5.46
C GLU A 66 21.79 -0.92 -4.48
N GLY A 67 21.00 -1.97 -4.33
CA GLY A 67 21.34 -3.04 -3.42
C GLY A 67 20.96 -2.81 -1.98
N LYS A 68 20.19 -1.76 -1.72
CA LYS A 68 19.78 -1.46 -0.34
C LYS A 68 18.51 -2.18 0.02
N ASN A 69 18.46 -2.68 1.25
CA ASN A 69 17.27 -3.37 1.73
C ASN A 69 16.11 -2.40 1.84
N VAL A 70 14.96 -2.83 1.39
CA VAL A 70 13.76 -2.01 1.41
C VAL A 70 12.55 -2.81 1.84
N GLU A 71 11.58 -2.11 2.38
CA GLU A 71 10.25 -2.63 2.63
C GLU A 71 9.30 -1.60 2.02
N ILE A 72 8.57 -1.99 1.00
CA ILE A 72 7.79 -1.04 0.21
C ILE A 72 6.37 -1.54 0.02
N TYR A 73 5.42 -0.62 0.18
CA TYR A 73 4.01 -0.87 -0.10
C TYR A 73 3.67 -0.22 -1.43
N PHE A 74 2.98 -0.97 -2.26
CA PHE A 74 2.62 -0.53 -3.61
C PHE A 74 1.12 -0.53 -3.80
N ASN A 75 0.66 0.34 -4.66
CA ASN A 75 -0.72 0.30 -5.16
C ASN A 75 -0.80 -0.90 -6.11
N PRO A 76 -1.63 -1.89 -5.82
CA PRO A 76 -1.65 -3.10 -6.65
C PRO A 76 -2.29 -2.92 -8.01
N VAL A 77 -2.96 -1.81 -8.23
CA VAL A 77 -3.60 -1.56 -9.52
C VAL A 77 -2.57 -1.19 -10.57
N ASP A 78 -1.63 -0.36 -10.22
CA ASP A 78 -0.65 0.13 -11.19
C ASP A 78 0.81 -0.09 -10.79
N GLY A 79 1.04 -0.63 -9.61
CA GLY A 79 2.42 -0.89 -9.16
C GLY A 79 3.18 0.33 -8.72
N SER A 80 2.49 1.43 -8.44
CA SER A 80 3.18 2.63 -7.97
C SER A 80 3.49 2.51 -6.48
N ILE A 81 4.54 3.17 -6.04
CA ILE A 81 4.95 3.13 -4.65
C ILE A 81 4.05 4.03 -3.82
N VAL A 82 3.50 3.50 -2.75
CA VAL A 82 2.69 4.27 -1.83
C VAL A 82 3.49 4.64 -0.60
N LYS A 83 4.28 3.71 -0.09
CA LYS A 83 5.07 3.98 1.09
C LYS A 83 6.33 3.12 1.07
N SER A 84 7.43 3.71 1.44
CA SER A 84 8.71 3.02 1.49
C SER A 84 9.30 3.19 2.88
N LYS A 85 9.80 2.11 3.46
CA LYS A 85 10.42 2.16 4.78
C LYS A 85 11.87 1.77 4.71
#